data_7d56cd8e4232649c178d7b21234dc938
#
_entry.id   7d56cd8e4232649c178d7b21234dc938
#
_cell.length_a   1.000
_cell.length_b   1.000
_cell.length_c   1.000
_cell.angle_alpha   90.00
_cell.angle_beta   90.00
_cell.angle_gamma   90.00
#
_symmetry.space_group_name_H-M   'P 1'
#
loop_
_entity.id
_entity.type
_entity.pdbx_description
1 polymer ?
#
loop_
_entity_poly.entity_id
_entity_poly.type
_entity_poly.pdbx_seq_one_letter_code
_entity_poly.pdbx_strand_id
1 'polypeptide(L)'
;MGVLYILDEPSIGLHQRDNDLLLATLKNLRDLGNTLIVVEHDEDTMRAADYLIDVGPGAGVHGGQIVAAGTAEEVMNTPGSLTGDYLAGRRKILVPAVRRKGNGKWLTVRGASENNLKHLDVSVPLGTFTVVTGVSGSGKSSLVNEVLYKKLAVDLNRAKCRPGRHDAMEGEAFLDKVINIDQSPIGRTPRSNPATYTGLFNDIRELFAQTPDAKARGYNSGRFSFNVRGGRCEACSGDGLIKIEMNFLPDVYVPCEVCKGKRYNRETLEVKYKGKNIWEVLDMTVEEAAEFFQAIPKIAKRLTTLADVGLGYVKLGQSSTTLSGGEAQRVKLATELSKRSTGKTIYILDEPTTGLHTDDVRRLIDVLQLLVEAGNTVLVIEHNLDVIKTADYLIDLGPEGGAAGGTIVCTGTPEEVTQCAQSYTGKYLKSVL
;
A
#
# COMPACT_ATOMS: atom_id res chain seq x y z
N MET A 1 -37.16 13.57 2.39
CA MET A 1 -36.31 13.93 1.25
C MET A 1 -35.99 12.76 0.35
N GLY A 2 -35.67 11.56 0.79
CA GLY A 2 -35.55 10.36 -0.04
C GLY A 2 -34.38 10.36 -1.07
N VAL A 3 -33.24 10.97 -0.71
CA VAL A 3 -32.02 10.93 -1.53
C VAL A 3 -31.23 9.67 -1.19
N LEU A 4 -30.68 9.00 -2.21
CA LEU A 4 -29.71 7.94 -2.04
C LEU A 4 -28.29 8.53 -2.17
N TYR A 5 -27.49 8.42 -1.12
CA TYR A 5 -26.06 8.74 -1.09
C TYR A 5 -25.24 7.46 -1.21
N ILE A 6 -24.27 7.46 -2.10
CA ILE A 6 -23.30 6.37 -2.24
C ILE A 6 -21.93 6.97 -1.96
N LEU A 7 -21.24 6.46 -0.96
CA LEU A 7 -19.95 6.92 -0.49
C LEU A 7 -18.95 5.76 -0.53
N ASP A 8 -17.80 6.01 -1.13
CA ASP A 8 -16.72 5.04 -1.24
C ASP A 8 -15.56 5.47 -0.34
N GLU A 9 -15.32 4.70 0.70
CA GLU A 9 -14.28 4.88 1.72
C GLU A 9 -14.15 6.34 2.22
N PRO A 10 -15.23 6.96 2.74
CA PRO A 10 -15.20 8.36 3.14
C PRO A 10 -14.31 8.65 4.37
N SER A 11 -13.89 7.63 5.12
CA SER A 11 -12.99 7.76 6.27
C SER A 11 -11.50 7.78 5.91
N ILE A 12 -11.13 7.63 4.63
CA ILE A 12 -9.73 7.59 4.19
C ILE A 12 -8.94 8.80 4.70
N GLY A 13 -7.78 8.54 5.33
CA GLY A 13 -6.87 9.59 5.81
C GLY A 13 -7.40 10.42 6.97
N LEU A 14 -8.52 10.01 7.58
CA LEU A 14 -9.07 10.69 8.75
C LEU A 14 -8.48 10.12 10.04
N HIS A 15 -8.16 11.02 10.96
CA HIS A 15 -7.89 10.65 12.34
C HIS A 15 -9.22 10.21 13.02
N GLN A 16 -9.17 9.33 14.03
CA GLN A 16 -10.38 8.82 14.70
C GLN A 16 -11.32 9.93 15.19
N ARG A 17 -10.79 11.05 15.69
CA ARG A 17 -11.58 12.22 16.06
C ARG A 17 -12.40 12.79 14.89
N ASP A 18 -11.78 12.84 13.71
CA ASP A 18 -12.44 13.40 12.51
C ASP A 18 -13.43 12.37 11.95
N ASN A 19 -13.16 11.07 12.12
CA ASN A 19 -14.08 9.98 11.80
C ASN A 19 -15.36 10.04 12.67
N ASP A 20 -15.25 10.31 13.97
CA ASP A 20 -16.40 10.52 14.84
C ASP A 20 -17.33 11.64 14.33
N LEU A 21 -16.75 12.75 13.84
CA LEU A 21 -17.51 13.86 13.24
C LEU A 21 -18.18 13.46 11.93
N LEU A 22 -17.48 12.68 11.09
CA LEU A 22 -18.05 12.11 9.87
C LEU A 22 -19.23 11.21 10.19
N LEU A 23 -19.09 10.27 11.13
CA LEU A 23 -20.16 9.37 11.55
C LEU A 23 -21.39 10.13 12.08
N ALA A 24 -21.18 11.16 12.90
CA ALA A 24 -22.27 12.01 13.36
C ALA A 24 -23.01 12.69 12.19
N THR A 25 -22.27 13.15 11.19
CA THR A 25 -22.84 13.78 9.98
C THR A 25 -23.64 12.77 9.14
N LEU A 26 -23.11 11.56 8.94
CA LEU A 26 -23.78 10.49 8.19
C LEU A 26 -25.08 10.07 8.88
N LYS A 27 -25.08 9.92 10.23
CA LYS A 27 -26.27 9.63 11.01
C LYS A 27 -27.32 10.73 10.87
N ASN A 28 -26.92 12.00 10.93
CA ASN A 28 -27.83 13.13 10.73
C ASN A 28 -28.46 13.10 9.31
N LEU A 29 -27.69 12.79 8.27
CA LEU A 29 -28.22 12.66 6.90
C LEU A 29 -29.25 11.54 6.81
N ARG A 30 -29.01 10.38 7.44
CA ARG A 30 -29.97 9.28 7.54
C ARG A 30 -31.25 9.71 8.25
N ASP A 31 -31.13 10.37 9.40
CA ASP A 31 -32.26 10.77 10.25
C ASP A 31 -33.16 11.84 9.57
N LEU A 32 -32.64 12.54 8.55
CA LEU A 32 -33.42 13.41 7.66
C LEU A 32 -34.24 12.61 6.61
N GLY A 33 -34.30 11.28 6.69
CA GLY A 33 -35.08 10.42 5.79
C GLY A 33 -34.36 10.08 4.46
N ASN A 34 -33.03 10.10 4.45
CA ASN A 34 -32.22 9.66 3.31
C ASN A 34 -31.73 8.24 3.50
N THR A 35 -31.30 7.61 2.40
CA THR A 35 -30.61 6.32 2.39
C THR A 35 -29.14 6.53 2.09
N LEU A 36 -28.27 5.89 2.88
CA LEU A 36 -26.83 5.95 2.68
C LEU A 36 -26.30 4.54 2.43
N ILE A 37 -25.51 4.36 1.37
CA ILE A 37 -24.68 3.17 1.12
C ILE A 37 -23.25 3.63 1.25
N VAL A 38 -22.50 2.99 2.16
CA VAL A 38 -21.12 3.34 2.45
C VAL A 38 -20.27 2.08 2.26
N VAL A 39 -19.24 2.16 1.43
CA VAL A 39 -18.19 1.13 1.34
C VAL A 39 -17.11 1.52 2.34
N GLU A 40 -16.83 0.65 3.30
CA GLU A 40 -15.90 0.96 4.38
C GLU A 40 -15.17 -0.27 4.94
N HIS A 41 -14.00 0.01 5.54
CA HIS A 41 -13.18 -0.97 6.24
C HIS A 41 -12.97 -0.57 7.72
N ASP A 42 -13.40 0.61 8.12
CA ASP A 42 -13.30 1.13 9.48
C ASP A 42 -14.28 0.44 10.43
N GLU A 43 -13.78 -0.07 11.56
CA GLU A 43 -14.57 -0.83 12.54
C GLU A 43 -15.69 0.03 13.16
N ASP A 44 -15.42 1.28 13.51
CA ASP A 44 -16.40 2.18 14.15
C ASP A 44 -17.53 2.50 13.18
N THR A 45 -17.23 2.69 11.91
CA THR A 45 -18.22 2.90 10.84
C THR A 45 -19.09 1.67 10.65
N MET A 46 -18.47 0.46 10.59
CA MET A 46 -19.22 -0.79 10.49
C MET A 46 -20.15 -1.02 11.68
N ARG A 47 -19.69 -0.75 12.91
CA ARG A 47 -20.51 -0.86 14.12
C ARG A 47 -21.65 0.15 14.18
N ALA A 48 -21.47 1.30 13.55
CA ALA A 48 -22.46 2.37 13.53
C ALA A 48 -23.53 2.20 12.45
N ALA A 49 -23.35 1.26 11.52
CA ALA A 49 -24.30 0.98 10.45
C ALA A 49 -25.57 0.29 10.97
N ASP A 50 -26.72 0.64 10.40
CA ASP A 50 -28.01 -0.04 10.69
C ASP A 50 -28.04 -1.45 10.07
N TYR A 51 -27.35 -1.63 8.94
CA TYR A 51 -27.28 -2.88 8.20
C TYR A 51 -25.91 -3.05 7.54
N LEU A 52 -25.27 -4.18 7.72
CA LEU A 52 -23.99 -4.55 7.14
C LEU A 52 -24.18 -5.61 6.07
N ILE A 53 -23.41 -5.50 4.99
CA ILE A 53 -23.28 -6.53 3.95
C ILE A 53 -21.78 -6.85 3.85
N ASP A 54 -21.40 -8.04 4.29
CA ASP A 54 -20.01 -8.54 4.19
C ASP A 54 -19.81 -9.27 2.87
N VAL A 55 -18.93 -8.73 2.02
CA VAL A 55 -18.62 -9.28 0.69
C VAL A 55 -17.26 -9.95 0.73
N GLY A 56 -17.22 -11.24 0.45
CA GLY A 56 -16.00 -12.05 0.53
C GLY A 56 -16.15 -13.38 -0.22
N PRO A 57 -15.56 -14.49 0.33
CA PRO A 57 -14.71 -14.56 1.53
C PRO A 57 -13.28 -14.04 1.35
N GLY A 58 -12.81 -13.89 0.10
CA GLY A 58 -11.49 -13.40 -0.26
C GLY A 58 -11.55 -12.31 -1.32
N ALA A 59 -10.40 -11.98 -1.91
CA ALA A 59 -10.29 -11.00 -2.97
C ALA A 59 -10.25 -11.65 -4.37
N GLY A 60 -10.54 -10.89 -5.43
CA GLY A 60 -10.46 -11.34 -6.82
C GLY A 60 -11.39 -12.52 -7.12
N VAL A 61 -10.84 -13.59 -7.68
CA VAL A 61 -11.62 -14.80 -8.05
C VAL A 61 -12.22 -15.56 -6.86
N HIS A 62 -11.70 -15.32 -5.67
CA HIS A 62 -12.17 -15.92 -4.41
C HIS A 62 -13.20 -15.05 -3.68
N GLY A 63 -13.55 -13.90 -4.24
CA GLY A 63 -14.48 -12.93 -3.67
C GLY A 63 -15.83 -12.88 -4.39
N GLY A 64 -16.53 -11.76 -4.18
CA GLY A 64 -17.77 -11.45 -4.90
C GLY A 64 -19.00 -12.20 -4.41
N GLN A 65 -18.96 -12.81 -3.23
CA GLN A 65 -20.10 -13.48 -2.59
C GLN A 65 -20.51 -12.73 -1.33
N ILE A 66 -21.80 -12.69 -1.03
CA ILE A 66 -22.28 -12.20 0.26
C ILE A 66 -22.03 -13.31 1.30
N VAL A 67 -21.12 -13.06 2.23
CA VAL A 67 -20.75 -13.99 3.31
C VAL A 67 -21.69 -13.84 4.49
N ALA A 68 -22.03 -12.58 4.83
CA ALA A 68 -22.96 -12.26 5.89
C ALA A 68 -23.75 -10.99 5.52
N ALA A 69 -24.98 -10.89 6.02
CA ALA A 69 -25.80 -9.69 5.86
C ALA A 69 -26.75 -9.58 7.06
N GLY A 70 -26.89 -8.38 7.62
CA GLY A 70 -27.71 -8.11 8.80
C GLY A 70 -27.17 -6.96 9.62
N THR A 71 -27.58 -6.90 10.88
CA THR A 71 -26.99 -5.99 11.87
C THR A 71 -25.53 -6.34 12.15
N ALA A 72 -24.77 -5.42 12.74
CA ALA A 72 -23.38 -5.73 13.13
C ALA A 72 -23.30 -6.96 14.06
N GLU A 73 -24.27 -7.15 14.94
CA GLU A 73 -24.35 -8.31 15.85
C GLU A 73 -24.60 -9.62 15.09
N GLU A 74 -25.48 -9.63 14.10
CA GLU A 74 -25.74 -10.80 13.24
C GLU A 74 -24.50 -11.18 12.43
N VAL A 75 -23.80 -10.18 11.86
CA VAL A 75 -22.54 -10.41 11.13
C VAL A 75 -21.44 -10.94 12.05
N MET A 76 -21.31 -10.40 13.27
CA MET A 76 -20.39 -10.93 14.30
C MET A 76 -20.64 -12.39 14.63
N ASN A 77 -21.87 -12.85 14.58
CA ASN A 77 -22.25 -14.23 14.89
C ASN A 77 -22.29 -15.16 13.67
N THR A 78 -22.05 -14.66 12.45
CA THR A 78 -22.08 -15.47 11.23
C THR A 78 -20.77 -16.27 11.09
N PRO A 79 -20.83 -17.61 11.06
CA PRO A 79 -19.65 -18.45 10.85
C PRO A 79 -19.02 -18.21 9.49
N GLY A 80 -17.69 -18.04 9.43
CA GLY A 80 -16.95 -17.85 8.19
C GLY A 80 -16.87 -16.40 7.72
N SER A 81 -17.54 -15.45 8.38
CA SER A 81 -17.31 -14.02 8.17
C SER A 81 -16.01 -13.58 8.83
N LEU A 82 -15.04 -13.22 8.01
CA LEU A 82 -13.76 -12.69 8.47
C LEU A 82 -13.94 -11.33 9.16
N THR A 83 -14.76 -10.46 8.56
CA THR A 83 -15.17 -9.18 9.13
C THR A 83 -15.87 -9.40 10.49
N GLY A 84 -16.79 -10.34 10.57
CA GLY A 84 -17.46 -10.70 11.81
C GLY A 84 -16.52 -11.22 12.90
N ASP A 85 -15.46 -11.96 12.54
CA ASP A 85 -14.45 -12.43 13.48
C ASP A 85 -13.63 -11.27 14.08
N TYR A 86 -13.27 -10.25 13.27
CA TYR A 86 -12.60 -9.06 13.76
C TYR A 86 -13.53 -8.20 14.63
N LEU A 87 -14.74 -7.91 14.17
CA LEU A 87 -15.73 -7.16 14.92
C LEU A 87 -16.05 -7.81 16.28
N ALA A 88 -16.11 -9.15 16.35
CA ALA A 88 -16.33 -9.89 17.59
C ALA A 88 -15.09 -10.03 18.48
N GLY A 89 -13.94 -9.55 18.04
CA GLY A 89 -12.65 -9.69 18.76
C GLY A 89 -12.11 -11.13 18.81
N ARG A 90 -12.70 -12.08 18.07
CA ARG A 90 -12.16 -13.45 17.93
C ARG A 90 -10.83 -13.46 17.20
N ARG A 91 -10.69 -12.57 16.22
CA ARG A 91 -9.41 -12.23 15.59
C ARG A 91 -9.02 -10.81 15.97
N LYS A 92 -7.75 -10.58 16.21
CA LYS A 92 -7.21 -9.25 16.51
C LYS A 92 -5.73 -9.17 16.17
N ILE A 93 -5.27 -7.99 15.84
CA ILE A 93 -3.85 -7.67 15.71
C ILE A 93 -3.30 -7.49 17.13
N LEU A 94 -2.28 -8.27 17.48
CA LEU A 94 -1.75 -8.29 18.84
C LEU A 94 -0.78 -7.11 19.07
N VAL A 95 -0.81 -6.58 20.28
CA VAL A 95 0.17 -5.61 20.76
C VAL A 95 1.48 -6.36 21.01
N PRO A 96 2.65 -5.89 20.53
CA PRO A 96 3.94 -6.50 20.82
C PRO A 96 4.23 -6.51 22.33
N ALA A 97 4.66 -7.65 22.85
CA ALA A 97 4.99 -7.78 24.27
C ALA A 97 6.19 -6.91 24.72
N VAL A 98 7.07 -6.58 23.78
CA VAL A 98 8.27 -5.77 24.04
C VAL A 98 8.44 -4.78 22.89
N ARG A 99 8.64 -3.50 23.22
CA ARG A 99 8.99 -2.46 22.26
C ARG A 99 10.50 -2.46 21.99
N ARG A 100 10.89 -2.38 20.71
CA ARG A 100 12.31 -2.27 20.35
C ARG A 100 12.85 -0.90 20.76
N LYS A 101 14.04 -0.88 21.34
CA LYS A 101 14.74 0.37 21.68
C LYS A 101 15.56 0.95 20.53
N GLY A 102 15.55 0.27 19.37
CA GLY A 102 16.39 0.60 18.24
C GLY A 102 17.86 0.25 18.43
N ASN A 103 18.72 0.79 17.59
CA ASN A 103 20.16 0.51 17.58
C ASN A 103 20.99 1.57 18.34
N GLY A 104 20.34 2.42 19.14
CA GLY A 104 20.97 3.50 19.90
C GLY A 104 21.33 4.75 19.10
N LYS A 105 21.03 4.79 17.81
CA LYS A 105 21.26 5.93 16.92
C LYS A 105 19.94 6.63 16.60
N TRP A 106 20.03 7.93 16.32
CA TRP A 106 18.88 8.77 16.06
C TRP A 106 19.08 9.56 14.77
N LEU A 107 18.00 9.76 14.03
CA LEU A 107 17.91 10.73 12.96
C LEU A 107 17.14 11.93 13.51
N THR A 108 17.75 13.11 13.53
CA THR A 108 17.15 14.31 14.10
C THR A 108 17.04 15.41 13.07
N VAL A 109 15.87 15.99 12.92
CA VAL A 109 15.63 17.24 12.19
C VAL A 109 15.53 18.36 13.17
N ARG A 110 16.24 19.47 12.88
CA ARG A 110 16.21 20.70 13.67
C ARG A 110 15.48 21.80 12.90
N GLY A 111 14.63 22.53 13.62
CA GLY A 111 14.00 23.74 13.12
C GLY A 111 13.08 23.53 11.91
N ALA A 112 12.39 22.40 11.81
CA ALA A 112 11.46 22.14 10.70
C ALA A 112 10.35 23.20 10.65
N SER A 113 10.24 23.95 9.54
CA SER A 113 9.36 25.12 9.40
C SER A 113 8.66 25.19 8.04
N GLU A 114 8.52 24.07 7.36
CA GLU A 114 7.79 23.98 6.09
C GLU A 114 6.27 23.97 6.31
N ASN A 115 5.53 24.66 5.46
CA ASN A 115 4.08 24.83 5.53
C ASN A 115 3.61 25.33 6.91
N ASN A 116 2.84 24.53 7.66
CA ASN A 116 2.31 24.88 8.98
C ASN A 116 3.23 24.47 10.15
N LEU A 117 4.40 23.87 9.90
CA LEU A 117 5.32 23.46 10.95
C LEU A 117 5.93 24.67 11.69
N LYS A 118 5.94 24.62 13.01
CA LYS A 118 6.32 25.73 13.89
C LYS A 118 7.74 25.57 14.45
N HIS A 119 8.74 25.50 13.55
CA HIS A 119 10.16 25.42 13.90
C HIS A 119 10.45 24.31 14.93
N LEU A 120 10.04 23.08 14.59
CA LEU A 120 10.13 21.96 15.52
C LEU A 120 11.38 21.10 15.32
N ASP A 121 11.83 20.55 16.43
CA ASP A 121 12.87 19.53 16.48
C ASP A 121 12.22 18.16 16.62
N VAL A 122 12.60 17.22 15.77
CA VAL A 122 12.06 15.85 15.74
C VAL A 122 13.18 14.85 15.66
N SER A 123 13.14 13.83 16.52
CA SER A 123 14.09 12.72 16.51
C SER A 123 13.38 11.39 16.27
N VAL A 124 13.89 10.61 15.32
CA VAL A 124 13.43 9.27 14.95
C VAL A 124 14.47 8.25 15.39
N PRO A 125 14.13 7.27 16.26
CA PRO A 125 15.08 6.21 16.64
C PRO A 125 15.32 5.27 15.45
N LEU A 126 16.59 4.98 15.16
CA LEU A 126 16.93 4.09 14.04
C LEU A 126 16.87 2.61 14.47
N GLY A 127 16.44 1.75 13.51
CA GLY A 127 16.21 0.33 13.77
C GLY A 127 14.90 0.05 14.48
N THR A 128 13.90 0.91 14.32
CA THR A 128 12.56 0.77 14.91
C THR A 128 11.46 0.86 13.89
N PHE A 129 10.27 0.42 14.29
CA PHE A 129 9.00 0.74 13.64
C PHE A 129 8.42 2.00 14.29
N THR A 130 8.59 3.15 13.64
CA THR A 130 8.12 4.45 14.13
C THR A 130 6.89 4.90 13.36
N VAL A 131 5.85 5.35 14.05
CA VAL A 131 4.65 5.91 13.44
C VAL A 131 4.51 7.39 13.76
N VAL A 132 4.25 8.19 12.72
CA VAL A 132 3.90 9.62 12.83
C VAL A 132 2.38 9.72 12.73
N THR A 133 1.77 10.19 13.79
CA THR A 133 0.31 10.28 13.93
C THR A 133 -0.12 11.71 14.27
N GLY A 134 -1.42 11.93 14.44
CA GLY A 134 -2.02 13.22 14.76
C GLY A 134 -3.18 13.56 13.84
N VAL A 135 -3.97 14.57 14.22
CA VAL A 135 -5.17 14.97 13.49
C VAL A 135 -4.89 15.34 12.03
N SER A 136 -5.94 15.30 11.20
CA SER A 136 -5.83 15.68 9.79
C SER A 136 -5.35 17.13 9.66
N GLY A 137 -4.38 17.38 8.75
CA GLY A 137 -3.79 18.70 8.57
C GLY A 137 -2.80 19.16 9.67
N SER A 138 -2.41 18.30 10.63
CA SER A 138 -1.45 18.66 11.70
C SER A 138 0.00 18.87 11.24
N GLY A 139 0.33 18.53 9.98
CA GLY A 139 1.67 18.74 9.42
C GLY A 139 2.49 17.47 9.22
N LYS A 140 1.90 16.28 9.39
CA LYS A 140 2.59 14.98 9.22
C LYS A 140 3.31 14.86 7.89
N SER A 141 2.61 15.03 6.77
CA SER A 141 3.18 14.93 5.42
C SER A 141 4.20 16.05 5.16
N SER A 142 4.02 17.25 5.74
CA SER A 142 5.00 18.34 5.68
C SER A 142 6.31 17.94 6.36
N LEU A 143 6.25 17.33 7.54
CA LEU A 143 7.41 16.86 8.26
C LEU A 143 8.09 15.68 7.54
N VAL A 144 7.32 14.64 7.22
CA VAL A 144 7.87 13.37 6.74
C VAL A 144 8.24 13.45 5.26
N ASN A 145 7.31 13.90 4.39
CA ASN A 145 7.54 13.87 2.95
C ASN A 145 8.33 15.09 2.46
N GLU A 146 7.98 16.31 2.93
CA GLU A 146 8.62 17.52 2.43
C GLU A 146 9.99 17.77 3.07
N VAL A 147 10.14 17.55 4.37
CA VAL A 147 11.41 17.79 5.08
C VAL A 147 12.25 16.53 5.13
N LEU A 148 11.86 15.50 5.90
CA LEU A 148 12.66 14.29 6.15
C LEU A 148 13.01 13.55 4.86
N TYR A 149 12.02 13.13 4.10
CA TYR A 149 12.25 12.33 2.89
C TYR A 149 13.08 13.10 1.86
N LYS A 150 12.68 14.34 1.51
CA LYS A 150 13.38 15.09 0.46
C LYS A 150 14.82 15.39 0.85
N LYS A 151 15.11 15.71 2.12
CA LYS A 151 16.48 15.93 2.59
C LYS A 151 17.30 14.65 2.48
N LEU A 152 16.81 13.52 3.00
CA LEU A 152 17.48 12.23 2.88
C LEU A 152 17.65 11.78 1.42
N ALA A 153 16.66 12.04 0.56
CA ALA A 153 16.75 11.70 -0.85
C ALA A 153 17.86 12.47 -1.57
N VAL A 154 18.07 13.75 -1.21
CA VAL A 154 19.19 14.55 -1.74
C VAL A 154 20.51 13.98 -1.26
N ASP A 155 20.66 13.76 0.03
CA ASP A 155 21.95 13.40 0.65
C ASP A 155 22.36 11.95 0.32
N LEU A 156 21.43 10.99 0.44
CA LEU A 156 21.72 9.56 0.28
C LEU A 156 21.51 9.06 -1.15
N ASN A 157 20.43 9.51 -1.81
CA ASN A 157 20.07 9.01 -3.15
C ASN A 157 20.47 9.97 -4.27
N ARG A 158 21.07 11.13 -3.98
CA ARG A 158 21.46 12.19 -4.94
C ARG A 158 20.28 12.68 -5.79
N ALA A 159 19.08 12.72 -5.18
CA ALA A 159 17.88 13.19 -5.86
C ALA A 159 17.94 14.70 -6.13
N LYS A 160 17.36 15.11 -7.26
CA LYS A 160 17.24 16.54 -7.64
C LYS A 160 15.89 17.07 -7.16
N CYS A 161 15.72 17.22 -5.85
CA CYS A 161 14.54 17.84 -5.25
C CYS A 161 14.98 18.88 -4.21
N ARG A 162 14.08 19.80 -3.88
CA ARG A 162 14.34 20.82 -2.85
C ARG A 162 13.68 20.35 -1.55
N PRO A 163 14.47 20.14 -0.48
CA PRO A 163 13.92 19.86 0.85
C PRO A 163 13.10 21.03 1.38
N GLY A 164 12.10 20.74 2.19
CA GLY A 164 11.34 21.75 2.94
C GLY A 164 12.24 22.51 3.92
N ARG A 165 11.78 23.66 4.39
CA ARG A 165 12.54 24.53 5.28
C ARG A 165 12.83 23.87 6.61
N HIS A 166 14.09 23.79 6.97
CA HIS A 166 14.63 23.31 8.23
C HIS A 166 16.04 23.87 8.43
N ASP A 167 16.54 23.86 9.66
CA ASP A 167 17.87 24.40 9.98
C ASP A 167 18.98 23.37 9.73
N ALA A 168 18.82 22.15 10.24
CA ALA A 168 19.80 21.07 10.11
C ALA A 168 19.14 19.68 10.15
N MET A 169 19.89 18.69 9.67
CA MET A 169 19.61 17.27 9.89
C MET A 169 20.86 16.60 10.45
N GLU A 170 20.67 15.75 11.45
CA GLU A 170 21.73 15.03 12.15
C GLU A 170 21.45 13.54 12.11
N GLY A 171 22.47 12.71 11.93
CA GLY A 171 22.35 11.25 11.96
C GLY A 171 22.13 10.59 10.61
N GLU A 172 22.05 11.34 9.52
CA GLU A 172 21.94 10.80 8.15
C GLU A 172 23.12 9.88 7.77
N ALA A 173 24.30 10.12 8.36
CA ALA A 173 25.49 9.28 8.14
C ALA A 173 25.33 7.83 8.63
N PHE A 174 24.32 7.54 9.44
CA PHE A 174 24.02 6.18 9.89
C PHE A 174 23.18 5.39 8.89
N LEU A 175 22.66 6.06 7.87
CA LEU A 175 21.81 5.49 6.82
C LEU A 175 22.58 5.42 5.51
N ASP A 176 22.25 4.43 4.69
CA ASP A 176 22.81 4.28 3.33
C ASP A 176 21.81 4.63 2.23
N LYS A 177 20.52 4.58 2.53
CA LYS A 177 19.46 4.79 1.54
C LYS A 177 18.15 5.20 2.20
N VAL A 178 17.38 6.04 1.52
CA VAL A 178 15.96 6.29 1.83
C VAL A 178 15.08 5.74 0.70
N ILE A 179 13.99 5.09 1.06
CA ILE A 179 12.99 4.56 0.13
C ILE A 179 11.63 5.10 0.53
N ASN A 180 10.99 5.84 -0.38
CA ASN A 180 9.62 6.28 -0.20
C ASN A 180 8.66 5.33 -0.92
N ILE A 181 7.66 4.85 -0.20
CA ILE A 181 6.63 3.94 -0.68
C ILE A 181 5.29 4.66 -0.55
N ASP A 182 4.95 5.42 -1.58
CA ASP A 182 3.72 6.19 -1.70
C ASP A 182 2.68 5.48 -2.57
N GLN A 183 1.48 6.02 -2.61
CA GLN A 183 0.35 5.51 -3.40
C GLN A 183 0.39 5.90 -4.89
N SER A 184 1.45 6.57 -5.34
CA SER A 184 1.59 6.92 -6.75
C SER A 184 1.65 5.67 -7.64
N PRO A 185 1.09 5.71 -8.86
CA PRO A 185 1.12 4.56 -9.76
C PRO A 185 2.53 4.04 -10.02
N ILE A 186 2.69 2.71 -10.16
CA ILE A 186 3.98 2.08 -10.52
C ILE A 186 4.42 2.35 -11.96
N GLY A 187 3.63 3.10 -12.70
CA GLY A 187 3.91 3.56 -14.05
C GLY A 187 2.71 4.29 -14.65
N ARG A 188 2.95 5.06 -15.70
CA ARG A 188 1.94 5.93 -16.33
C ARG A 188 1.36 5.35 -17.62
N THR A 189 1.78 4.17 -18.02
CA THR A 189 1.36 3.55 -19.29
C THR A 189 0.81 2.15 -19.07
N PRO A 190 -0.05 1.64 -19.98
CA PRO A 190 -0.55 0.27 -19.91
C PRO A 190 0.52 -0.82 -19.94
N ARG A 191 1.77 -0.49 -20.31
CA ARG A 191 2.91 -1.42 -20.33
C ARG A 191 3.50 -1.68 -18.96
N SER A 192 3.33 -0.74 -18.03
CA SER A 192 3.76 -0.94 -16.65
C SER A 192 2.78 -1.89 -15.96
N ASN A 193 3.30 -2.90 -15.29
CA ASN A 193 2.52 -3.90 -14.58
C ASN A 193 3.35 -4.49 -13.43
N PRO A 194 2.75 -5.25 -12.50
CA PRO A 194 3.46 -5.84 -11.37
C PRO A 194 4.70 -6.67 -11.78
N ALA A 195 4.60 -7.49 -12.84
CA ALA A 195 5.72 -8.32 -13.29
C ALA A 195 6.90 -7.50 -13.82
N THR A 196 6.63 -6.38 -14.52
CA THR A 196 7.71 -5.51 -15.04
C THR A 196 8.35 -4.67 -13.93
N TYR A 197 7.54 -4.14 -13.02
CA TYR A 197 8.03 -3.28 -11.94
C TYR A 197 8.91 -4.03 -10.94
N THR A 198 8.52 -5.23 -10.55
CA THR A 198 9.32 -6.11 -9.66
C THR A 198 10.55 -6.71 -10.35
N GLY A 199 10.68 -6.55 -11.67
CA GLY A 199 11.71 -7.21 -12.46
C GLY A 199 11.48 -8.71 -12.69
N LEU A 200 10.38 -9.28 -12.19
CA LEU A 200 9.99 -10.68 -12.38
C LEU A 200 9.87 -11.04 -13.85
N PHE A 201 9.36 -10.12 -14.67
CA PHE A 201 9.18 -10.36 -16.10
C PHE A 201 10.48 -10.61 -16.86
N ASN A 202 11.62 -10.09 -16.39
CA ASN A 202 12.92 -10.37 -16.99
C ASN A 202 13.28 -11.86 -16.84
N ASP A 203 13.09 -12.41 -15.63
CA ASP A 203 13.38 -13.81 -15.34
C ASP A 203 12.42 -14.75 -16.12
N ILE A 204 11.15 -14.37 -16.26
CA ILE A 204 10.17 -15.11 -17.08
C ILE A 204 10.58 -15.11 -18.55
N ARG A 205 10.98 -13.97 -19.12
CA ARG A 205 11.43 -13.89 -20.52
C ARG A 205 12.70 -14.73 -20.79
N GLU A 206 13.64 -14.73 -19.85
CA GLU A 206 14.83 -15.58 -19.94
C GLU A 206 14.45 -17.06 -19.93
N LEU A 207 13.51 -17.46 -19.08
CA LEU A 207 13.01 -18.84 -19.03
C LEU A 207 12.35 -19.26 -20.36
N PHE A 208 11.52 -18.40 -20.96
CA PHE A 208 10.90 -18.66 -22.25
C PHE A 208 11.94 -18.80 -23.37
N ALA A 209 12.98 -17.97 -23.38
CA ALA A 209 14.08 -18.06 -24.34
C ALA A 209 14.89 -19.37 -24.24
N GLN A 210 14.84 -20.03 -23.08
CA GLN A 210 15.52 -21.31 -22.85
C GLN A 210 14.70 -22.53 -23.30
N THR A 211 13.42 -22.36 -23.64
CA THR A 211 12.57 -23.45 -24.12
C THR A 211 13.10 -24.05 -25.44
N PRO A 212 12.91 -25.34 -25.70
CA PRO A 212 13.34 -26.00 -26.96
C PRO A 212 12.78 -25.27 -28.20
N ASP A 213 11.52 -24.90 -28.20
CA ASP A 213 10.86 -24.20 -29.31
C ASP A 213 11.47 -22.82 -29.59
N ALA A 214 11.79 -22.06 -28.54
CA ALA A 214 12.44 -20.75 -28.68
C ALA A 214 13.85 -20.91 -29.25
N LYS A 215 14.63 -21.87 -28.75
CA LYS A 215 15.98 -22.16 -29.24
C LYS A 215 15.97 -22.62 -30.70
N ALA A 216 15.07 -23.52 -31.09
CA ALA A 216 14.92 -23.99 -32.47
C ALA A 216 14.60 -22.86 -33.46
N ARG A 217 13.89 -21.81 -33.00
CA ARG A 217 13.54 -20.62 -33.79
C ARG A 217 14.53 -19.46 -33.65
N GLY A 218 15.61 -19.62 -32.87
CA GLY A 218 16.59 -18.56 -32.59
C GLY A 218 16.04 -17.38 -31.81
N TYR A 219 15.01 -17.60 -30.99
CA TYR A 219 14.38 -16.56 -30.19
C TYR A 219 15.16 -16.31 -28.90
N ASN A 220 15.55 -15.06 -28.68
CA ASN A 220 16.16 -14.58 -27.44
C ASN A 220 15.11 -13.97 -26.50
N SER A 221 15.50 -13.54 -25.30
CA SER A 221 14.60 -12.93 -24.32
C SER A 221 13.93 -11.64 -24.81
N GLY A 222 14.51 -10.94 -25.78
CA GLY A 222 13.94 -9.77 -26.43
C GLY A 222 12.65 -10.09 -27.20
N ARG A 223 12.56 -11.30 -27.80
CA ARG A 223 11.36 -11.76 -28.51
C ARG A 223 10.13 -11.79 -27.63
N PHE A 224 10.32 -12.10 -26.36
CA PHE A 224 9.26 -12.18 -25.35
C PHE A 224 8.98 -10.85 -24.63
N SER A 225 9.57 -9.74 -25.10
CA SER A 225 9.29 -8.40 -24.58
C SER A 225 8.22 -7.71 -25.43
N PHE A 226 7.15 -7.23 -24.80
CA PHE A 226 6.16 -6.41 -25.47
C PHE A 226 6.63 -4.94 -25.70
N ASN A 227 7.80 -4.56 -25.18
CA ASN A 227 8.41 -3.24 -25.40
C ASN A 227 9.34 -3.19 -26.63
N VAL A 228 9.78 -4.34 -27.12
CA VAL A 228 10.78 -4.44 -28.20
C VAL A 228 10.10 -4.97 -29.46
N ARG A 229 10.51 -4.44 -30.63
CA ARG A 229 10.03 -4.93 -31.93
C ARG A 229 10.44 -6.38 -32.16
N GLY A 230 9.67 -7.08 -32.98
CA GLY A 230 9.91 -8.46 -33.39
C GLY A 230 8.97 -9.47 -32.75
N GLY A 231 8.70 -9.40 -31.44
CA GLY A 231 7.76 -10.31 -30.76
C GLY A 231 6.42 -9.70 -30.38
N ARG A 232 6.34 -8.38 -30.29
CA ARG A 232 5.13 -7.67 -29.93
C ARG A 232 4.15 -7.52 -31.08
N CYS A 233 2.89 -7.25 -30.77
CA CYS A 233 1.93 -6.80 -31.74
C CYS A 233 2.28 -5.37 -32.22
N GLU A 234 2.54 -5.19 -33.49
CA GLU A 234 2.93 -3.86 -34.02
C GLU A 234 1.73 -2.91 -34.16
N ALA A 235 0.51 -3.43 -34.28
CA ALA A 235 -0.70 -2.59 -34.38
C ALA A 235 -0.94 -1.76 -33.10
N CYS A 236 -0.71 -2.34 -31.90
CA CYS A 236 -0.79 -1.64 -30.62
C CYS A 236 0.58 -1.37 -30.00
N SER A 237 1.66 -1.64 -30.73
CA SER A 237 3.03 -1.50 -30.22
C SER A 237 3.29 -2.23 -28.88
N GLY A 238 2.56 -3.31 -28.60
CA GLY A 238 2.67 -4.10 -27.38
C GLY A 238 1.82 -3.63 -26.22
N ASP A 239 1.01 -2.59 -26.35
CA ASP A 239 0.12 -2.11 -25.29
C ASP A 239 -1.05 -3.06 -25.00
N GLY A 240 -1.48 -3.84 -26.00
CA GLY A 240 -2.67 -4.68 -25.93
C GLY A 240 -3.96 -3.87 -26.10
N LEU A 241 -3.88 -2.56 -25.92
CA LEU A 241 -4.96 -1.60 -26.00
C LEU A 241 -4.64 -0.54 -27.04
N ILE A 242 -5.67 0.08 -27.59
CA ILE A 242 -5.57 1.27 -28.45
C ILE A 242 -6.20 2.42 -27.68
N LYS A 243 -5.44 3.51 -27.51
CA LYS A 243 -5.91 4.74 -26.91
C LYS A 243 -6.69 5.54 -27.96
N ILE A 244 -7.93 5.86 -27.67
CA ILE A 244 -8.74 6.79 -28.44
C ILE A 244 -8.76 8.12 -27.70
N GLU A 245 -8.05 9.11 -28.24
CA GLU A 245 -8.00 10.45 -27.65
C GLU A 245 -9.29 11.20 -27.94
N MET A 246 -9.92 11.71 -26.90
CA MET A 246 -11.16 12.48 -26.96
C MET A 246 -10.88 13.90 -26.47
N ASN A 247 -11.07 14.92 -27.36
CA ASN A 247 -10.65 16.31 -27.09
C ASN A 247 -11.28 16.96 -25.84
N PHE A 248 -12.49 16.53 -25.42
CA PHE A 248 -13.22 17.13 -24.30
C PHE A 248 -13.66 16.10 -23.25
N LEU A 249 -13.34 14.81 -23.44
CA LEU A 249 -13.69 13.70 -22.55
C LEU A 249 -12.41 12.93 -22.18
N PRO A 250 -12.42 12.18 -21.08
CA PRO A 250 -11.31 11.29 -20.77
C PRO A 250 -11.01 10.31 -21.91
N ASP A 251 -9.73 10.04 -22.13
CA ASP A 251 -9.28 9.08 -23.14
C ASP A 251 -9.89 7.70 -22.90
N VAL A 252 -10.34 7.04 -23.97
CA VAL A 252 -10.90 5.70 -23.92
C VAL A 252 -9.87 4.69 -24.40
N TYR A 253 -9.73 3.59 -23.66
CA TYR A 253 -8.86 2.48 -24.03
C TYR A 253 -9.69 1.28 -24.47
N VAL A 254 -9.48 0.82 -25.70
CA VAL A 254 -10.18 -0.34 -26.25
C VAL A 254 -9.17 -1.46 -26.55
N PRO A 255 -9.56 -2.75 -26.41
CA PRO A 255 -8.69 -3.86 -26.79
C PRO A 255 -8.25 -3.78 -28.24
N CYS A 256 -6.98 -4.02 -28.51
CA CYS A 256 -6.45 -4.06 -29.87
C CYS A 256 -7.12 -5.19 -30.68
N GLU A 257 -7.74 -4.87 -31.80
CA GLU A 257 -8.45 -5.84 -32.64
C GLU A 257 -7.54 -6.94 -33.22
N VAL A 258 -6.27 -6.60 -33.50
CA VAL A 258 -5.29 -7.53 -34.08
C VAL A 258 -4.84 -8.58 -33.07
N CYS A 259 -4.40 -8.17 -31.88
CA CYS A 259 -3.90 -9.10 -30.87
C CYS A 259 -4.95 -9.44 -29.80
N LYS A 260 -6.13 -8.84 -29.82
CA LYS A 260 -7.21 -9.05 -28.86
C LYS A 260 -6.74 -8.94 -27.40
N GLY A 261 -5.96 -7.91 -27.10
CA GLY A 261 -5.39 -7.67 -25.77
C GLY A 261 -4.10 -8.46 -25.45
N LYS A 262 -3.70 -9.40 -26.28
CA LYS A 262 -2.60 -10.33 -25.99
C LYS A 262 -1.18 -9.73 -26.07
N ARG A 263 -1.02 -8.51 -26.57
CA ARG A 263 0.27 -7.76 -26.66
C ARG A 263 1.30 -8.30 -27.63
N TYR A 264 1.25 -9.57 -28.06
CA TYR A 264 2.22 -10.26 -28.89
C TYR A 264 1.69 -10.65 -30.25
N ASN A 265 2.61 -10.91 -31.18
CA ASN A 265 2.27 -11.51 -32.46
C ASN A 265 2.06 -13.03 -32.30
N ARG A 266 1.48 -13.66 -33.34
CA ARG A 266 1.08 -15.06 -33.32
C ARG A 266 2.28 -15.99 -33.09
N GLU A 267 3.40 -15.75 -33.78
CA GLU A 267 4.60 -16.61 -33.73
C GLU A 267 5.22 -16.65 -32.35
N THR A 268 5.20 -15.54 -31.60
CA THR A 268 5.68 -15.49 -30.22
C THR A 268 4.77 -16.28 -29.28
N LEU A 269 3.45 -16.24 -29.51
CA LEU A 269 2.46 -16.97 -28.71
C LEU A 269 2.45 -18.48 -28.96
N GLU A 270 3.08 -18.97 -30.03
CA GLU A 270 3.25 -20.41 -30.28
C GLU A 270 4.25 -21.05 -29.33
N VAL A 271 5.22 -20.27 -28.80
CA VAL A 271 6.19 -20.79 -27.84
C VAL A 271 5.54 -20.96 -26.46
N LYS A 272 5.68 -22.15 -25.89
CA LYS A 272 5.05 -22.51 -24.61
C LYS A 272 6.08 -23.01 -23.59
N TYR A 273 5.82 -22.69 -22.32
CA TYR A 273 6.48 -23.27 -21.16
C TYR A 273 5.41 -23.96 -20.30
N LYS A 274 5.55 -25.25 -20.00
CA LYS A 274 4.54 -26.06 -19.31
C LYS A 274 3.10 -25.87 -19.88
N GLY A 275 3.00 -25.80 -21.23
CA GLY A 275 1.71 -25.65 -21.92
C GLY A 275 1.15 -24.24 -22.00
N LYS A 276 1.73 -23.26 -21.34
CA LYS A 276 1.28 -21.85 -21.33
C LYS A 276 2.22 -20.97 -22.15
N ASN A 277 1.65 -20.05 -22.96
CA ASN A 277 2.43 -19.03 -23.65
C ASN A 277 2.69 -17.82 -22.76
N ILE A 278 3.51 -16.88 -23.23
CA ILE A 278 3.94 -15.72 -22.44
C ILE A 278 2.79 -14.79 -22.02
N TRP A 279 1.73 -14.66 -22.86
CA TRP A 279 0.55 -13.88 -22.53
C TRP A 279 -0.30 -14.58 -21.45
N GLU A 280 -0.53 -15.89 -21.58
CA GLU A 280 -1.26 -16.69 -20.58
C GLU A 280 -0.56 -16.64 -19.22
N VAL A 281 0.76 -16.54 -19.18
CA VAL A 281 1.51 -16.34 -17.93
C VAL A 281 1.28 -14.93 -17.36
N LEU A 282 1.26 -13.90 -18.20
CA LEU A 282 0.94 -12.54 -17.74
C LEU A 282 -0.52 -12.39 -17.27
N ASP A 283 -1.42 -13.22 -17.77
CA ASP A 283 -2.83 -13.24 -17.36
C ASP A 283 -3.09 -14.05 -16.08
N MET A 284 -2.11 -14.81 -15.59
CA MET A 284 -2.17 -15.48 -14.29
C MET A 284 -2.21 -14.48 -13.15
N THR A 285 -2.94 -14.81 -12.08
CA THR A 285 -2.79 -14.17 -10.78
C THR A 285 -1.42 -14.47 -10.17
N VAL A 286 -1.01 -13.70 -9.18
CA VAL A 286 0.24 -13.95 -8.43
C VAL A 286 0.22 -15.34 -7.78
N GLU A 287 -0.93 -15.77 -7.22
CA GLU A 287 -1.11 -17.09 -6.62
C GLU A 287 -0.95 -18.22 -7.63
N GLU A 288 -1.67 -18.17 -8.76
CA GLU A 288 -1.54 -19.14 -9.85
C GLU A 288 -0.11 -19.22 -10.38
N ALA A 289 0.53 -18.07 -10.53
CA ALA A 289 1.91 -18.00 -10.98
C ALA A 289 2.90 -18.57 -9.95
N ALA A 290 2.65 -18.37 -8.65
CA ALA A 290 3.49 -18.91 -7.59
C ALA A 290 3.48 -20.45 -7.60
N GLU A 291 2.33 -21.07 -7.81
CA GLU A 291 2.19 -22.51 -7.98
C GLU A 291 2.87 -22.97 -9.30
N PHE A 292 2.60 -22.27 -10.41
CA PHE A 292 3.12 -22.62 -11.73
C PHE A 292 4.67 -22.61 -11.77
N PHE A 293 5.29 -21.61 -11.12
CA PHE A 293 6.75 -21.41 -11.10
C PHE A 293 7.44 -21.94 -9.83
N GLN A 294 6.79 -22.72 -8.98
CA GLN A 294 7.36 -23.22 -7.73
C GLN A 294 8.73 -23.88 -7.86
N ALA A 295 9.01 -24.53 -9.01
CA ALA A 295 10.27 -25.18 -9.30
C ALA A 295 11.38 -24.21 -9.74
N ILE A 296 11.12 -22.92 -9.88
CA ILE A 296 12.09 -21.89 -10.31
C ILE A 296 12.34 -20.92 -9.15
N PRO A 297 13.34 -21.15 -8.27
CA PRO A 297 13.49 -20.42 -7.00
C PRO A 297 13.55 -18.91 -7.15
N LYS A 298 14.20 -18.40 -8.21
CA LYS A 298 14.32 -16.96 -8.46
C LYS A 298 12.98 -16.28 -8.74
N ILE A 299 12.11 -16.96 -9.49
CA ILE A 299 10.75 -16.49 -9.82
C ILE A 299 9.84 -16.69 -8.61
N ALA A 300 9.84 -17.91 -8.04
CA ALA A 300 9.00 -18.27 -6.89
C ALA A 300 9.17 -17.32 -5.72
N LYS A 301 10.41 -16.99 -5.33
CA LYS A 301 10.69 -16.05 -4.24
C LYS A 301 9.99 -14.69 -4.42
N ARG A 302 10.02 -14.11 -5.63
CA ARG A 302 9.37 -12.81 -5.88
C ARG A 302 7.85 -12.91 -5.87
N LEU A 303 7.31 -14.03 -6.37
CA LEU A 303 5.86 -14.27 -6.35
C LEU A 303 5.35 -14.47 -4.92
N THR A 304 6.09 -15.22 -4.09
CA THR A 304 5.78 -15.36 -2.65
C THR A 304 5.76 -13.99 -1.97
N THR A 305 6.77 -13.14 -2.21
CA THR A 305 6.80 -11.79 -1.61
C THR A 305 5.60 -10.94 -2.06
N LEU A 306 5.14 -11.06 -3.31
CA LEU A 306 3.92 -10.37 -3.78
C LEU A 306 2.66 -10.94 -3.10
N ALA A 307 2.58 -12.24 -2.88
CA ALA A 307 1.47 -12.87 -2.17
C ALA A 307 1.45 -12.47 -0.68
N ASP A 308 2.63 -12.42 -0.03
CA ASP A 308 2.79 -12.06 1.38
C ASP A 308 2.27 -10.64 1.70
N VAL A 309 2.41 -9.70 0.73
CA VAL A 309 1.84 -8.35 0.86
C VAL A 309 0.34 -8.27 0.49
N GLY A 310 -0.33 -9.41 0.33
CA GLY A 310 -1.77 -9.45 0.03
C GLY A 310 -2.14 -9.17 -1.43
N LEU A 311 -1.22 -9.38 -2.39
CA LEU A 311 -1.46 -9.19 -3.83
C LEU A 311 -1.67 -10.51 -4.60
N GLY A 312 -2.04 -11.59 -3.90
CA GLY A 312 -2.24 -12.92 -4.50
C GLY A 312 -3.22 -12.93 -5.67
N TYR A 313 -4.29 -12.15 -5.58
CA TYR A 313 -5.36 -12.04 -6.58
C TYR A 313 -5.00 -11.18 -7.80
N VAL A 314 -3.96 -10.35 -7.73
CA VAL A 314 -3.59 -9.42 -8.81
C VAL A 314 -2.94 -10.18 -9.96
N LYS A 315 -3.32 -9.85 -11.21
CA LYS A 315 -2.69 -10.47 -12.39
C LYS A 315 -1.29 -9.90 -12.63
N LEU A 316 -0.34 -10.75 -13.01
CA LEU A 316 1.04 -10.35 -13.29
C LEU A 316 1.16 -9.24 -14.35
N GLY A 317 0.33 -9.31 -15.39
CA GLY A 317 0.28 -8.35 -16.50
C GLY A 317 -0.75 -7.26 -16.35
N GLN A 318 -1.41 -7.11 -15.19
CA GLN A 318 -2.40 -6.07 -14.92
C GLN A 318 -1.79 -4.69 -15.12
N SER A 319 -2.46 -3.83 -15.90
CA SER A 319 -1.95 -2.48 -16.16
C SER A 319 -1.84 -1.67 -14.86
N SER A 320 -0.75 -0.93 -14.72
CA SER A 320 -0.57 0.00 -13.59
C SER A 320 -1.69 1.04 -13.46
N THR A 321 -2.37 1.36 -14.56
CA THR A 321 -3.47 2.34 -14.59
C THR A 321 -4.78 1.78 -14.03
N THR A 322 -4.87 0.46 -13.81
CA THR A 322 -6.04 -0.22 -13.23
C THR A 322 -5.78 -0.71 -11.80
N LEU A 323 -4.58 -0.50 -11.28
CA LEU A 323 -4.27 -0.77 -9.88
C LEU A 323 -4.77 0.38 -9.01
N SER A 324 -5.32 0.06 -7.84
CA SER A 324 -5.59 1.04 -6.80
C SER A 324 -4.28 1.63 -6.25
N GLY A 325 -4.36 2.77 -5.57
CA GLY A 325 -3.19 3.38 -4.91
C GLY A 325 -2.53 2.42 -3.91
N GLY A 326 -3.32 1.73 -3.10
CA GLY A 326 -2.84 0.74 -2.14
C GLY A 326 -2.18 -0.49 -2.81
N GLU A 327 -2.74 -1.00 -3.91
CA GLU A 327 -2.11 -2.08 -4.69
C GLU A 327 -0.75 -1.65 -5.27
N ALA A 328 -0.69 -0.45 -5.86
CA ALA A 328 0.56 0.11 -6.39
C ALA A 328 1.63 0.24 -5.29
N GLN A 329 1.25 0.72 -4.11
CA GLN A 329 2.11 0.84 -2.94
C GLN A 329 2.63 -0.52 -2.48
N ARG A 330 1.78 -1.55 -2.41
CA ARG A 330 2.17 -2.91 -2.03
C ARG A 330 3.09 -3.57 -3.07
N VAL A 331 2.92 -3.30 -4.37
CA VAL A 331 3.89 -3.74 -5.40
C VAL A 331 5.26 -3.11 -5.19
N LYS A 332 5.32 -1.82 -4.82
CA LYS A 332 6.58 -1.14 -4.47
C LYS A 332 7.22 -1.79 -3.26
N LEU A 333 6.44 -2.04 -2.20
CA LEU A 333 6.90 -2.69 -0.97
C LEU A 333 7.47 -4.09 -1.26
N ALA A 334 6.74 -4.94 -1.99
CA ALA A 334 7.20 -6.27 -2.39
C ALA A 334 8.52 -6.23 -3.19
N THR A 335 8.68 -5.21 -4.05
CA THR A 335 9.90 -5.01 -4.81
C THR A 335 11.10 -4.75 -3.90
N GLU A 336 10.93 -3.93 -2.87
CA GLU A 336 12.01 -3.62 -1.93
C GLU A 336 12.33 -4.81 -1.02
N LEU A 337 11.33 -5.55 -0.54
CA LEU A 337 11.50 -6.78 0.24
C LEU A 337 12.26 -7.88 -0.51
N SER A 338 12.10 -7.92 -1.83
CA SER A 338 12.80 -8.91 -2.67
C SER A 338 14.30 -8.64 -2.79
N LYS A 339 14.77 -7.43 -2.42
CA LYS A 339 16.17 -7.02 -2.48
C LYS A 339 16.93 -7.47 -1.22
N ARG A 340 18.25 -7.53 -1.32
CA ARG A 340 19.10 -7.79 -0.16
C ARG A 340 19.12 -6.54 0.74
N SER A 341 18.74 -6.71 1.99
CA SER A 341 18.82 -5.64 2.99
C SER A 341 20.26 -5.38 3.43
N THR A 342 20.58 -4.10 3.67
CA THR A 342 21.85 -3.66 4.28
C THR A 342 21.71 -3.45 5.80
N GLY A 343 20.48 -3.39 6.31
CA GLY A 343 20.18 -3.06 7.70
C GLY A 343 20.38 -1.58 8.04
N LYS A 344 20.55 -0.71 7.04
CA LYS A 344 20.76 0.74 7.21
C LYS A 344 19.84 1.57 6.33
N THR A 345 18.78 0.98 5.80
CA THR A 345 17.81 1.67 4.96
C THR A 345 16.68 2.21 5.82
N ILE A 346 16.24 3.44 5.55
CA ILE A 346 14.98 3.98 6.09
C ILE A 346 13.89 3.87 5.03
N TYR A 347 12.80 3.21 5.38
CA TYR A 347 11.58 3.10 4.59
C TYR A 347 10.57 4.10 5.12
N ILE A 348 10.03 4.92 4.23
CA ILE A 348 9.00 5.91 4.55
C ILE A 348 7.73 5.48 3.80
N LEU A 349 6.63 5.32 4.54
CA LEU A 349 5.33 4.95 4.00
C LEU A 349 4.29 5.99 4.40
N ASP A 350 3.42 6.35 3.47
CA ASP A 350 2.33 7.29 3.70
C ASP A 350 1.00 6.55 3.59
N GLU A 351 0.29 6.45 4.71
CA GLU A 351 -1.02 5.80 4.88
C GLU A 351 -1.14 4.44 4.17
N PRO A 352 -0.26 3.46 4.48
CA PRO A 352 -0.21 2.20 3.74
C PRO A 352 -1.41 1.27 3.99
N THR A 353 -2.29 1.58 4.94
CA THR A 353 -3.49 0.78 5.24
C THR A 353 -4.73 1.22 4.48
N THR A 354 -4.64 2.27 3.67
CA THR A 354 -5.76 2.80 2.88
C THR A 354 -6.41 1.71 2.01
N GLY A 355 -7.73 1.55 2.14
CA GLY A 355 -8.50 0.57 1.37
C GLY A 355 -8.19 -0.89 1.72
N LEU A 356 -7.65 -1.18 2.90
CA LEU A 356 -7.34 -2.53 3.35
C LEU A 356 -8.33 -3.04 4.38
N HIS A 357 -8.79 -4.27 4.18
CA HIS A 357 -9.45 -5.02 5.22
C HIS A 357 -8.48 -5.32 6.38
N THR A 358 -8.97 -5.44 7.61
CA THR A 358 -8.15 -5.65 8.83
C THR A 358 -7.19 -6.85 8.72
N ASP A 359 -7.56 -7.93 8.02
CA ASP A 359 -6.65 -9.07 7.81
C ASP A 359 -5.48 -8.71 6.89
N ASP A 360 -5.68 -7.86 5.88
CA ASP A 360 -4.61 -7.37 5.02
C ASP A 360 -3.72 -6.36 5.77
N VAL A 361 -4.31 -5.56 6.66
CA VAL A 361 -3.54 -4.70 7.59
C VAL A 361 -2.61 -5.54 8.46
N ARG A 362 -3.09 -6.65 9.02
CA ARG A 362 -2.27 -7.59 9.79
C ARG A 362 -1.07 -8.10 8.97
N ARG A 363 -1.32 -8.58 7.75
CA ARG A 363 -0.26 -9.06 6.84
C ARG A 363 0.74 -7.96 6.51
N LEU A 364 0.27 -6.74 6.28
CA LEU A 364 1.14 -5.58 6.04
C LEU A 364 2.03 -5.29 7.25
N ILE A 365 1.47 -5.31 8.46
CA ILE A 365 2.25 -5.13 9.70
C ILE A 365 3.33 -6.20 9.82
N ASP A 366 3.00 -7.48 9.59
CA ASP A 366 3.98 -8.59 9.64
C ASP A 366 5.15 -8.30 8.69
N VAL A 367 4.87 -7.83 7.49
CA VAL A 367 5.87 -7.46 6.48
C VAL A 367 6.73 -6.27 6.93
N LEU A 368 6.13 -5.23 7.52
CA LEU A 368 6.88 -4.07 8.04
C LEU A 368 7.77 -4.46 9.22
N GLN A 369 7.30 -5.37 10.08
CA GLN A 369 8.09 -5.92 11.19
C GLN A 369 9.33 -6.68 10.69
N LEU A 370 9.19 -7.48 9.61
CA LEU A 370 10.35 -8.17 8.98
C LEU A 370 11.41 -7.19 8.47
N LEU A 371 11.01 -6.03 7.93
CA LEU A 371 11.96 -4.98 7.53
C LEU A 371 12.77 -4.45 8.71
N VAL A 372 12.12 -4.23 9.84
CA VAL A 372 12.77 -3.74 11.07
C VAL A 372 13.68 -4.83 11.65
N GLU A 373 13.24 -6.08 11.68
CA GLU A 373 14.05 -7.23 12.14
C GLU A 373 15.31 -7.42 11.30
N ALA A 374 15.27 -7.05 10.02
CA ALA A 374 16.45 -7.00 9.16
C ALA A 374 17.39 -5.80 9.44
N GLY A 375 17.14 -5.03 10.52
CA GLY A 375 17.97 -3.92 10.99
C GLY A 375 17.60 -2.55 10.40
N ASN A 376 16.61 -2.47 9.51
CA ASN A 376 16.21 -1.22 8.88
C ASN A 376 15.33 -0.36 9.83
N THR A 377 15.11 0.88 9.44
CA THR A 377 14.15 1.78 10.07
C THR A 377 12.90 1.87 9.20
N VAL A 378 11.73 1.76 9.81
CA VAL A 378 10.44 1.95 9.14
C VAL A 378 9.74 3.13 9.78
N LEU A 379 9.44 4.16 8.98
CA LEU A 379 8.72 5.37 9.39
C LEU A 379 7.41 5.43 8.60
N VAL A 380 6.29 5.42 9.31
CA VAL A 380 4.97 5.38 8.68
C VAL A 380 4.13 6.56 9.14
N ILE A 381 3.44 7.24 8.21
CA ILE A 381 2.35 8.14 8.56
C ILE A 381 1.09 7.29 8.63
N GLU A 382 0.40 7.28 9.77
CA GLU A 382 -0.79 6.45 9.94
C GLU A 382 -1.82 7.01 10.92
N HIS A 383 -3.08 6.62 10.65
CA HIS A 383 -4.24 6.90 11.49
C HIS A 383 -4.89 5.62 12.05
N ASN A 384 -4.60 4.48 11.44
CA ASN A 384 -5.13 3.19 11.85
C ASN A 384 -4.56 2.76 13.20
N LEU A 385 -5.44 2.60 14.21
CA LEU A 385 -5.05 2.26 15.58
C LEU A 385 -4.36 0.90 15.68
N ASP A 386 -4.70 -0.04 14.82
CA ASP A 386 -4.05 -1.36 14.78
C ASP A 386 -2.58 -1.28 14.38
N VAL A 387 -2.24 -0.37 13.46
CA VAL A 387 -0.83 -0.09 13.11
C VAL A 387 -0.15 0.68 14.24
N ILE A 388 -0.80 1.73 14.74
CA ILE A 388 -0.24 2.60 15.76
C ILE A 388 0.09 1.81 17.04
N LYS A 389 -0.80 0.91 17.49
CA LYS A 389 -0.56 0.09 18.68
C LYS A 389 0.59 -0.91 18.53
N THR A 390 1.00 -1.23 17.30
CA THR A 390 2.13 -2.16 17.04
C THR A 390 3.47 -1.47 16.86
N ALA A 391 3.50 -0.12 16.84
CA ALA A 391 4.73 0.66 16.70
C ALA A 391 5.66 0.55 17.90
N ASP A 392 6.96 0.67 17.68
CA ASP A 392 7.96 0.79 18.76
C ASP A 392 8.00 2.21 19.32
N TYR A 393 7.77 3.21 18.46
CA TYR A 393 7.84 4.62 18.80
C TYR A 393 6.81 5.44 18.04
N LEU A 394 6.20 6.42 18.69
CA LEU A 394 5.23 7.35 18.12
C LEU A 394 5.75 8.79 18.15
N ILE A 395 5.36 9.54 17.13
CA ILE A 395 5.51 10.99 17.05
C ILE A 395 4.12 11.55 16.75
N ASP A 396 3.48 12.17 17.74
CA ASP A 396 2.14 12.71 17.63
C ASP A 396 2.19 14.21 17.35
N LEU A 397 1.64 14.63 16.20
CA LEU A 397 1.57 16.03 15.77
C LEU A 397 0.18 16.61 15.99
N GLY A 398 0.14 17.85 16.38
CA GLY A 398 -1.11 18.53 16.64
C GLY A 398 -0.91 19.97 17.16
N PRO A 399 -1.75 20.37 18.15
CA PRO A 399 -2.94 19.67 18.64
C PRO A 399 -4.09 19.65 17.63
N GLU A 400 -4.13 20.61 16.70
CA GLU A 400 -5.18 20.78 15.69
C GLU A 400 -4.60 20.72 14.27
N GLY A 401 -5.45 20.85 13.25
CA GLY A 401 -5.08 21.00 11.85
C GLY A 401 -4.78 22.44 11.42
N GLY A 402 -4.12 22.62 10.28
CA GLY A 402 -3.85 23.92 9.67
C GLY A 402 -2.95 24.82 10.54
N ALA A 403 -3.30 26.09 10.67
CA ALA A 403 -2.50 27.07 11.41
C ALA A 403 -2.42 26.79 12.93
N ALA A 404 -3.39 26.08 13.49
CA ALA A 404 -3.39 25.69 14.90
C ALA A 404 -2.62 24.38 15.18
N GLY A 405 -2.14 23.70 14.12
CA GLY A 405 -1.28 22.52 14.17
C GLY A 405 0.21 22.85 14.06
N GLY A 406 0.98 21.90 13.61
CA GLY A 406 2.40 22.07 13.29
C GLY A 406 3.34 22.03 14.49
N THR A 407 2.91 21.41 15.59
CA THR A 407 3.73 21.20 16.79
C THR A 407 3.74 19.71 17.16
N ILE A 408 4.74 19.29 17.92
CA ILE A 408 4.77 17.96 18.54
C ILE A 408 3.94 18.04 19.82
N VAL A 409 2.94 17.16 19.91
CA VAL A 409 2.12 17.00 21.12
C VAL A 409 2.84 16.13 22.14
N CYS A 410 3.31 14.97 21.68
CA CYS A 410 4.13 14.06 22.48
C CYS A 410 4.89 13.07 21.58
N THR A 411 5.90 12.44 22.15
CA THR A 411 6.66 11.36 21.53
C THR A 411 6.94 10.28 22.57
N GLY A 412 7.09 9.02 22.16
CA GLY A 412 7.38 7.90 23.05
C GLY A 412 6.80 6.60 22.55
N THR A 413 6.76 5.59 23.39
CA THR A 413 6.04 4.33 23.08
C THR A 413 4.53 4.58 23.04
N PRO A 414 3.74 3.70 22.40
CA PRO A 414 2.28 3.80 22.43
C PRO A 414 1.73 3.95 23.86
N GLU A 415 2.27 3.22 24.82
CA GLU A 415 1.89 3.27 26.23
C GLU A 415 2.15 4.64 26.86
N GLU A 416 3.31 5.27 26.56
CA GLU A 416 3.66 6.61 27.05
C GLU A 416 2.72 7.68 26.44
N VAL A 417 2.41 7.55 25.14
CA VAL A 417 1.49 8.48 24.45
C VAL A 417 0.07 8.43 25.06
N THR A 418 -0.39 7.28 25.55
CA THR A 418 -1.69 7.20 26.27
C THR A 418 -1.73 8.03 27.53
N GLN A 419 -0.59 8.36 28.16
CA GLN A 419 -0.52 9.19 29.35
C GLN A 419 -0.53 10.69 29.03
N CYS A 420 -0.35 11.07 27.76
CA CYS A 420 -0.39 12.46 27.35
C CYS A 420 -1.86 12.96 27.22
N ALA A 421 -2.27 13.80 28.14
CA ALA A 421 -3.64 14.31 28.19
C ALA A 421 -4.05 15.15 26.97
N GLN A 422 -3.08 15.75 26.26
CA GLN A 422 -3.30 16.58 25.07
C GLN A 422 -3.37 15.77 23.78
N SER A 423 -2.93 14.49 23.78
CA SER A 423 -2.93 13.62 22.63
C SER A 423 -4.32 13.06 22.34
N TYR A 424 -4.89 13.41 21.20
CA TYR A 424 -6.11 12.75 20.71
C TYR A 424 -5.82 11.28 20.39
N THR A 425 -4.72 11.00 19.70
CA THR A 425 -4.29 9.63 19.43
C THR A 425 -4.17 8.82 20.71
N GLY A 426 -3.57 9.38 21.76
CA GLY A 426 -3.42 8.72 23.06
C GLY A 426 -4.76 8.36 23.71
N LYS A 427 -5.80 9.18 23.52
CA LYS A 427 -7.15 8.88 24.05
C LYS A 427 -7.74 7.62 23.40
N TYR A 428 -7.66 7.52 22.07
CA TYR A 428 -8.21 6.35 21.33
C TYR A 428 -7.35 5.10 21.53
N LEU A 429 -6.04 5.23 21.65
CA LEU A 429 -5.16 4.10 21.93
C LEU A 429 -5.47 3.36 23.23
N LYS A 430 -5.99 4.04 24.24
CA LYS A 430 -6.36 3.43 25.53
C LYS A 430 -7.36 2.29 25.41
N SER A 431 -8.18 2.28 24.38
CA SER A 431 -9.21 1.26 24.16
C SER A 431 -8.66 0.01 23.46
N VAL A 432 -7.48 0.09 22.84
CA VAL A 432 -6.92 -0.99 21.99
C VAL A 432 -5.56 -1.54 22.47
N LEU A 433 -4.95 -0.91 23.47
CA LEU A 433 -3.78 -1.38 24.21
C LEU A 433 -4.22 -2.17 25.45
#